data_99d1f1759481632032a6f028798e9f9c
#
_entry.id   99d1f1759481632032a6f028798e9f9c
#
_cell.length_a   1.000
_cell.length_b   1.000
_cell.length_c   1.000
_cell.angle_alpha   90.00
_cell.angle_beta   90.00
_cell.angle_gamma   90.00
#
_symmetry.space_group_name_H-M   'P 1'
#
loop_
_entity.id
_entity.type
_entity.pdbx_description
1 polymer ?
#
loop_
_entity_poly.entity_id
_entity_poly.type
_entity_poly.pdbx_seq_one_letter_code
_entity_poly.pdbx_strand_id
1 'polypeptide(L)'
;MSPVQFIGLRVWILCVGLPALAAAFGAADDSLRMNQIQLIGTHNSYHAGLSVSEAELMKQKNPKLYQALDYRHRPLDLQLSSGVRQIELDIFADAEGGRYAHPSGPDAVAAAGLAKDPDFDPQGLMSRSGFKVMHVQDIDYRSTCQPLIACLKIVRKWSRAHPHHLPIYILLETKQTDLPPQYHAQTTEKFTSSTFDALEAEIRRVFPPREMITPDQVRGRFETLEQAVLSNNWPTLAAARGKVVFLMDQRDVGPQYLAGHPSLAGRIIFTNAEPGQSDCAFTEENDGTEDAIAALVRKGYLVRTRTDADTKQGRANDTARRDVALASGAQILSTDYPASEPAQWSGYAVSLPHGAVARCNPVNSPPACSNENFLASQDQ
;
A
#
# COMPACT_ATOMS: atom_id res chain seq x y z
N MET A 1 -82.18 -39.73 10.75
CA MET A 1 -80.69 -39.70 10.88
C MET A 1 -80.18 -38.87 9.73
N SER A 2 -79.91 -37.58 9.98
CA SER A 2 -79.36 -36.64 8.97
C SER A 2 -77.86 -36.48 9.11
N PRO A 3 -77.10 -36.42 8.04
CA PRO A 3 -75.68 -36.17 8.15
C PRO A 3 -75.37 -34.67 8.23
N VAL A 4 -74.49 -34.33 9.15
CA VAL A 4 -73.97 -32.96 9.39
C VAL A 4 -72.87 -32.70 8.34
N GLN A 5 -73.05 -31.61 7.55
CA GLN A 5 -72.05 -31.09 6.63
C GLN A 5 -71.06 -30.18 7.39
N PHE A 6 -69.75 -30.52 7.34
CA PHE A 6 -68.69 -29.66 7.77
C PHE A 6 -68.30 -28.69 6.65
N ILE A 7 -68.47 -27.39 6.87
CA ILE A 7 -68.01 -26.30 6.02
C ILE A 7 -66.60 -25.98 6.44
N GLY A 8 -65.62 -26.35 5.61
CA GLY A 8 -64.17 -26.00 5.80
C GLY A 8 -63.89 -24.56 5.37
N LEU A 9 -63.57 -23.71 6.32
CA LEU A 9 -63.12 -22.32 6.11
C LEU A 9 -61.66 -22.35 5.62
N ARG A 10 -61.43 -22.06 4.34
CA ARG A 10 -60.06 -21.88 3.79
C ARG A 10 -59.63 -20.43 4.04
N VAL A 11 -58.72 -20.25 4.99
CA VAL A 11 -58.00 -18.97 5.21
C VAL A 11 -56.91 -18.84 4.17
N TRP A 12 -57.04 -17.87 3.27
CA TRP A 12 -55.97 -17.46 2.36
C TRP A 12 -55.07 -16.45 3.10
N ILE A 13 -53.84 -16.86 3.45
CA ILE A 13 -52.80 -15.94 3.93
C ILE A 13 -52.21 -15.24 2.70
N LEU A 14 -52.60 -13.97 2.49
CA LEU A 14 -51.91 -13.08 1.56
C LEU A 14 -50.52 -12.76 2.15
N CYS A 15 -49.49 -13.40 1.67
CA CYS A 15 -48.11 -12.92 1.86
C CYS A 15 -47.93 -11.65 1.03
N VAL A 16 -48.10 -10.49 1.64
CA VAL A 16 -47.66 -9.22 1.07
C VAL A 16 -46.14 -9.21 1.21
N GLY A 17 -45.46 -9.55 0.12
CA GLY A 17 -44.01 -9.37 0.01
C GLY A 17 -43.73 -7.87 0.07
N LEU A 18 -43.08 -7.42 1.15
CA LEU A 18 -42.41 -6.12 1.17
C LEU A 18 -41.33 -6.17 0.10
N PRO A 19 -41.31 -5.23 -0.87
CA PRO A 19 -40.13 -5.10 -1.72
C PRO A 19 -38.97 -4.69 -0.82
N ALA A 20 -37.92 -5.49 -0.84
CA ALA A 20 -36.65 -5.14 -0.24
C ALA A 20 -36.19 -3.82 -0.87
N LEU A 21 -36.21 -2.73 -0.08
CA LEU A 21 -35.43 -1.53 -0.38
C LEU A 21 -33.94 -1.90 -0.17
N ALA A 22 -33.43 -2.73 -1.08
CA ALA A 22 -31.99 -2.97 -1.18
C ALA A 22 -31.43 -2.06 -2.25
N ALA A 23 -30.55 -1.17 -1.82
CA ALA A 23 -29.48 -0.59 -2.61
C ALA A 23 -29.83 0.45 -3.69
N ALA A 24 -30.19 1.64 -3.25
CA ALA A 24 -29.93 2.85 -4.03
C ALA A 24 -28.57 3.51 -3.67
N PHE A 25 -27.84 2.97 -2.69
CA PHE A 25 -26.61 3.59 -2.18
C PHE A 25 -25.34 3.23 -2.96
N GLY A 26 -25.33 2.24 -3.86
CA GLY A 26 -24.12 1.81 -4.59
C GLY A 26 -23.87 2.49 -5.94
N ALA A 27 -24.90 3.02 -6.60
CA ALA A 27 -24.79 3.36 -8.03
C ALA A 27 -23.98 4.64 -8.34
N ALA A 28 -23.97 5.63 -7.47
CA ALA A 28 -23.23 6.88 -7.71
C ALA A 28 -21.73 6.72 -7.45
N ASP A 29 -21.35 5.89 -6.48
CA ASP A 29 -19.99 5.59 -6.08
C ASP A 29 -19.27 4.73 -7.12
N ASP A 30 -19.93 3.74 -7.66
CA ASP A 30 -19.39 2.80 -8.63
C ASP A 30 -18.99 3.46 -9.98
N SER A 31 -19.50 4.64 -10.30
CA SER A 31 -19.15 5.40 -11.49
C SER A 31 -17.88 6.25 -11.33
N LEU A 32 -17.43 6.52 -10.10
CA LEU A 32 -16.20 7.25 -9.83
C LEU A 32 -15.00 6.49 -10.40
N ARG A 33 -14.00 7.23 -10.88
CA ARG A 33 -12.70 6.65 -11.23
C ARG A 33 -11.85 6.45 -9.99
N MET A 34 -10.99 5.42 -10.00
CA MET A 34 -10.13 5.10 -8.87
C MET A 34 -9.16 6.23 -8.47
N ASN A 35 -8.84 7.16 -9.38
CA ASN A 35 -8.04 8.36 -9.12
C ASN A 35 -8.88 9.55 -8.62
N GLN A 36 -10.18 9.39 -8.39
CA GLN A 36 -11.09 10.43 -7.89
C GLN A 36 -11.41 10.27 -6.40
N ILE A 37 -10.72 9.39 -5.71
CA ILE A 37 -10.79 9.22 -4.27
C ILE A 37 -9.43 9.48 -3.62
N GLN A 38 -9.44 9.81 -2.33
CA GLN A 38 -8.25 9.95 -1.50
C GLN A 38 -8.31 8.91 -0.38
N LEU A 39 -7.18 8.28 -0.07
CA LEU A 39 -7.08 7.21 0.91
C LEU A 39 -5.77 7.29 1.71
N ILE A 40 -5.73 6.60 2.84
CA ILE A 40 -4.55 6.52 3.71
C ILE A 40 -3.73 5.28 3.34
N GLY A 41 -2.42 5.49 3.27
CA GLY A 41 -1.41 4.44 3.18
C GLY A 41 -0.44 4.47 4.35
N THR A 42 0.29 3.39 4.52
CA THR A 42 1.42 3.32 5.46
C THR A 42 2.75 3.30 4.70
N HIS A 43 3.73 4.02 5.23
CA HIS A 43 5.13 3.96 4.82
C HIS A 43 5.80 2.79 5.53
N ASN A 44 6.66 2.03 4.83
CA ASN A 44 7.32 0.86 5.40
C ASN A 44 6.36 -0.07 6.15
N SER A 45 5.26 -0.44 5.53
CA SER A 45 4.12 -1.12 6.17
C SER A 45 4.48 -2.43 6.87
N TYR A 46 5.59 -3.03 6.49
CA TYR A 46 6.16 -4.27 7.04
C TYR A 46 7.03 -4.03 8.30
N HIS A 47 7.40 -2.78 8.62
CA HIS A 47 8.40 -2.43 9.63
C HIS A 47 7.99 -2.90 11.04
N ALA A 48 8.73 -3.88 11.57
CA ALA A 48 8.45 -4.45 12.88
C ALA A 48 9.01 -3.62 14.04
N GLY A 49 9.85 -2.62 13.71
CA GLY A 49 10.65 -1.86 14.68
C GLY A 49 11.89 -2.62 15.15
N LEU A 50 12.79 -1.90 15.77
CA LEU A 50 13.98 -2.48 16.39
C LEU A 50 13.60 -3.34 17.62
N SER A 51 14.33 -4.41 17.84
CA SER A 51 14.22 -5.17 19.09
C SER A 51 14.86 -4.42 20.27
N VAL A 52 14.68 -4.92 21.48
CA VAL A 52 15.05 -4.20 22.70
C VAL A 52 16.54 -3.87 22.75
N SER A 53 17.40 -4.87 22.51
CA SER A 53 18.86 -4.68 22.60
C SER A 53 19.42 -3.94 21.39
N GLU A 54 18.86 -4.18 20.18
CA GLU A 54 19.18 -3.40 18.98
C GLU A 54 18.85 -1.92 19.17
N ALA A 55 17.67 -1.61 19.73
CA ALA A 55 17.24 -0.25 20.04
C ALA A 55 18.18 0.43 21.05
N GLU A 56 18.54 -0.28 22.12
CA GLU A 56 19.45 0.24 23.14
C GLU A 56 20.84 0.54 22.55
N LEU A 57 21.38 -0.39 21.77
CA LEU A 57 22.66 -0.22 21.10
C LEU A 57 22.65 0.96 20.12
N MET A 58 21.55 1.12 19.36
CA MET A 58 21.41 2.20 18.40
C MET A 58 21.24 3.56 19.11
N LYS A 59 20.51 3.64 20.22
CA LYS A 59 20.42 4.85 21.05
C LYS A 59 21.80 5.32 21.51
N GLN A 60 22.67 4.40 21.90
CA GLN A 60 24.00 4.73 22.37
C GLN A 60 24.92 5.18 21.22
N LYS A 61 24.89 4.48 20.09
CA LYS A 61 25.83 4.70 18.97
C LYS A 61 25.38 5.79 18.00
N ASN A 62 24.07 5.87 17.70
CA ASN A 62 23.50 6.81 16.76
C ASN A 62 22.08 7.23 17.18
N PRO A 63 21.92 8.12 18.17
CA PRO A 63 20.62 8.51 18.69
C PRO A 63 19.71 9.20 17.64
N LYS A 64 20.28 9.83 16.61
CA LYS A 64 19.49 10.43 15.53
C LYS A 64 18.85 9.37 14.66
N LEU A 65 19.61 8.34 14.27
CA LEU A 65 19.11 7.21 13.49
C LEU A 65 18.07 6.43 14.32
N TYR A 66 18.35 6.20 15.61
CA TYR A 66 17.35 5.60 16.50
C TYR A 66 16.03 6.36 16.48
N GLN A 67 16.08 7.70 16.60
CA GLN A 67 14.85 8.51 16.58
C GLN A 67 14.08 8.36 15.27
N ALA A 68 14.76 8.30 14.13
CA ALA A 68 14.12 8.14 12.84
C ALA A 68 13.46 6.77 12.65
N LEU A 69 14.02 5.72 13.26
CA LEU A 69 13.55 4.34 13.16
C LEU A 69 12.63 3.90 14.32
N ASP A 70 12.34 4.79 15.29
CA ASP A 70 11.55 4.46 16.48
C ASP A 70 10.04 4.50 16.19
N TYR A 71 9.60 3.71 15.20
CA TYR A 71 8.21 3.44 14.89
C TYR A 71 8.05 1.97 14.52
N ARG A 72 6.82 1.49 14.39
CA ARG A 72 6.51 0.13 13.96
C ARG A 72 5.08 0.05 13.45
N HIS A 73 4.83 -0.97 12.66
CA HIS A 73 3.50 -1.27 12.15
C HIS A 73 2.97 -2.61 12.61
N ARG A 74 1.64 -2.70 12.70
CA ARG A 74 0.93 -3.95 12.89
C ARG A 74 1.07 -4.83 11.63
N PRO A 75 0.80 -6.17 11.72
CA PRO A 75 0.72 -7.03 10.53
C PRO A 75 -0.17 -6.45 9.43
N LEU A 76 0.18 -6.71 8.17
CA LEU A 76 -0.46 -6.10 6.99
C LEU A 76 -1.99 -6.30 6.94
N ASP A 77 -2.48 -7.48 7.30
CA ASP A 77 -3.92 -7.79 7.36
C ASP A 77 -4.67 -6.95 8.40
N LEU A 78 -4.02 -6.63 9.53
CA LEU A 78 -4.59 -5.76 10.56
C LEU A 78 -4.60 -4.29 10.11
N GLN A 79 -3.59 -3.84 9.37
CA GLN A 79 -3.58 -2.50 8.76
C GLN A 79 -4.71 -2.36 7.74
N LEU A 80 -4.86 -3.33 6.82
CA LEU A 80 -5.95 -3.35 5.85
C LEU A 80 -7.33 -3.38 6.53
N SER A 81 -7.49 -4.19 7.58
CA SER A 81 -8.73 -4.25 8.38
C SER A 81 -9.03 -2.94 9.13
N SER A 82 -8.01 -2.11 9.35
CA SER A 82 -8.15 -0.79 9.97
C SER A 82 -8.36 0.35 8.97
N GLY A 83 -8.57 0.04 7.68
CA GLY A 83 -8.88 1.02 6.65
C GLY A 83 -7.70 1.51 5.80
N VAL A 84 -6.48 1.03 6.04
CA VAL A 84 -5.32 1.30 5.16
C VAL A 84 -5.55 0.68 3.78
N ARG A 85 -5.29 1.44 2.71
CA ARG A 85 -5.46 0.98 1.32
C ARG A 85 -4.22 1.16 0.44
N GLN A 86 -3.13 1.72 0.98
CA GLN A 86 -1.81 1.60 0.37
C GLN A 86 -0.86 1.01 1.41
N ILE A 87 -0.06 0.04 0.98
CA ILE A 87 1.05 -0.54 1.73
C ILE A 87 2.34 -0.37 0.93
N GLU A 88 3.45 -0.23 1.63
CA GLU A 88 4.78 -0.07 1.07
C GLU A 88 5.68 -1.21 1.55
N LEU A 89 6.40 -1.81 0.61
CA LEU A 89 7.29 -2.92 0.86
C LEU A 89 8.65 -2.61 0.23
N ASP A 90 9.68 -2.46 1.05
CA ASP A 90 11.06 -2.35 0.59
C ASP A 90 11.59 -3.72 0.24
N ILE A 91 11.99 -3.89 -1.00
CA ILE A 91 12.37 -5.19 -1.55
C ILE A 91 13.85 -5.25 -1.93
N PHE A 92 14.50 -6.30 -1.48
CA PHE A 92 15.88 -6.64 -1.83
C PHE A 92 15.88 -7.89 -2.70
N ALA A 93 16.55 -7.85 -3.84
CA ALA A 93 16.76 -9.04 -4.64
C ALA A 93 17.76 -9.99 -3.95
N ASP A 94 17.46 -11.29 -3.99
CA ASP A 94 18.29 -12.35 -3.45
C ASP A 94 18.07 -13.62 -4.29
N ALA A 95 18.62 -13.61 -5.50
CA ALA A 95 18.35 -14.61 -6.51
C ALA A 95 18.73 -16.03 -6.08
N GLU A 96 19.82 -16.17 -5.31
CA GLU A 96 20.32 -17.45 -4.83
C GLU A 96 19.77 -17.82 -3.44
N GLY A 97 19.35 -16.81 -2.66
CA GLY A 97 18.93 -16.96 -1.28
C GLY A 97 20.08 -16.88 -0.28
N GLY A 98 19.75 -16.56 0.99
CA GLY A 98 20.69 -16.55 2.09
C GLY A 98 21.56 -15.30 2.22
N ARG A 99 21.54 -14.37 1.27
CA ARG A 99 22.33 -13.13 1.30
C ARG A 99 22.09 -12.32 2.57
N TYR A 100 20.86 -12.27 3.02
CA TYR A 100 20.42 -11.49 4.18
C TYR A 100 20.01 -12.38 5.38
N ALA A 101 20.38 -13.66 5.38
CA ALA A 101 20.00 -14.61 6.42
C ALA A 101 20.77 -14.42 7.74
N HIS A 102 21.90 -13.75 7.69
CA HIS A 102 22.80 -13.54 8.83
C HIS A 102 23.20 -12.07 8.96
N PRO A 103 22.25 -11.19 9.38
CA PRO A 103 22.55 -9.77 9.56
C PRO A 103 23.56 -9.59 10.71
N SER A 104 24.37 -8.55 10.65
CA SER A 104 25.40 -8.25 11.65
C SER A 104 24.84 -7.71 12.98
N GLY A 105 23.57 -7.31 13.02
CA GLY A 105 22.93 -6.75 14.23
C GLY A 105 23.06 -7.64 15.48
N PRO A 106 22.70 -8.94 15.44
CA PRO A 106 22.85 -9.85 16.58
C PRO A 106 24.28 -9.96 17.12
N ASP A 107 25.28 -9.98 16.24
CA ASP A 107 26.70 -10.01 16.64
C ASP A 107 27.11 -8.70 17.31
N ALA A 108 26.64 -7.56 16.81
CA ALA A 108 26.89 -6.26 17.40
C ALA A 108 26.25 -6.12 18.79
N VAL A 109 25.05 -6.67 19.00
CA VAL A 109 24.38 -6.76 20.32
C VAL A 109 25.18 -7.62 21.29
N ALA A 110 25.63 -8.80 20.85
CA ALA A 110 26.45 -9.70 21.65
C ALA A 110 27.81 -9.06 22.04
N ALA A 111 28.48 -8.42 21.09
CA ALA A 111 29.73 -7.70 21.33
C ALA A 111 29.60 -6.53 22.31
N ALA A 112 28.42 -5.92 22.42
CA ALA A 112 28.09 -4.89 23.39
C ALA A 112 27.73 -5.45 24.78
N GLY A 113 27.70 -6.77 24.96
CA GLY A 113 27.31 -7.42 26.20
C GLY A 113 25.82 -7.30 26.55
N LEU A 114 24.98 -6.98 25.58
CA LEU A 114 23.53 -6.87 25.74
C LEU A 114 22.86 -8.25 25.65
N ALA A 115 21.63 -8.32 26.14
CA ALA A 115 20.83 -9.55 26.07
C ALA A 115 20.53 -9.93 24.62
N LYS A 116 20.50 -11.23 24.33
CA LYS A 116 20.11 -11.70 23.00
C LYS A 116 18.64 -11.38 22.72
N ASP A 117 18.39 -10.72 21.62
CA ASP A 117 17.04 -10.47 21.11
C ASP A 117 16.43 -11.75 20.47
N PRO A 118 15.08 -11.80 20.29
CA PRO A 118 14.44 -12.90 19.57
C PRO A 118 15.01 -13.03 18.14
N ASP A 119 15.08 -14.27 17.66
CA ASP A 119 15.44 -14.55 16.28
C ASP A 119 14.47 -13.84 15.34
N PHE A 120 15.01 -13.16 14.32
CA PHE A 120 14.20 -12.45 13.32
C PHE A 120 13.66 -13.37 12.23
N ASP A 121 14.27 -14.53 12.01
CA ASP A 121 13.88 -15.53 11.01
C ASP A 121 13.83 -16.95 11.57
N PRO A 122 12.96 -17.22 12.57
CA PRO A 122 12.93 -18.51 13.25
C PRO A 122 12.51 -19.68 12.35
N GLN A 123 12.03 -19.40 11.14
CA GLN A 123 11.63 -20.42 10.17
C GLN A 123 12.67 -20.62 9.05
N GLY A 124 13.78 -19.88 9.06
CA GLY A 124 14.82 -19.96 8.05
C GLY A 124 14.37 -19.53 6.64
N LEU A 125 13.39 -18.62 6.55
CA LEU A 125 12.83 -18.19 5.28
C LEU A 125 13.80 -17.30 4.49
N MET A 126 14.70 -16.61 5.17
CA MET A 126 15.70 -15.74 4.54
C MET A 126 16.77 -16.52 3.75
N SER A 127 16.89 -17.83 4.00
CA SER A 127 17.77 -18.71 3.22
C SER A 127 17.22 -19.07 1.83
N ARG A 128 15.94 -18.80 1.56
CA ARG A 128 15.31 -19.13 0.28
C ARG A 128 15.62 -18.09 -0.76
N SER A 129 15.70 -18.49 -2.04
CA SER A 129 15.78 -17.57 -3.17
C SER A 129 14.50 -16.73 -3.30
N GLY A 130 14.62 -15.53 -3.91
CA GLY A 130 13.52 -14.60 -4.14
C GLY A 130 13.74 -13.26 -3.43
N PHE A 131 12.71 -12.42 -3.40
CA PHE A 131 12.82 -11.07 -2.84
C PHE A 131 12.60 -11.07 -1.33
N LYS A 132 13.43 -10.30 -0.61
CA LYS A 132 13.32 -10.10 0.84
C LYS A 132 12.65 -8.76 1.14
N VAL A 133 12.02 -8.66 2.30
CA VAL A 133 11.34 -7.43 2.74
C VAL A 133 11.95 -6.96 4.05
N MET A 134 12.69 -5.85 4.00
CA MET A 134 13.32 -5.19 5.14
C MET A 134 13.69 -3.76 4.76
N HIS A 135 13.92 -2.90 5.75
CA HIS A 135 14.22 -1.49 5.53
C HIS A 135 15.70 -1.25 5.18
N VAL A 136 16.61 -1.69 6.06
CA VAL A 136 18.05 -1.50 5.88
C VAL A 136 18.76 -2.80 6.26
N GLN A 137 19.50 -3.37 5.31
CA GLN A 137 20.27 -4.59 5.56
C GLN A 137 21.25 -4.39 6.74
N ASP A 138 21.35 -5.40 7.59
CA ASP A 138 22.24 -5.43 8.76
C ASP A 138 21.91 -4.44 9.90
N ILE A 139 21.10 -3.41 9.66
CA ILE A 139 20.80 -2.35 10.63
C ILE A 139 19.34 -2.38 11.09
N ASP A 140 18.39 -2.44 10.14
CA ASP A 140 16.96 -2.41 10.40
C ASP A 140 16.26 -3.43 9.48
N TYR A 141 16.44 -4.69 9.82
CA TYR A 141 16.10 -5.85 8.99
C TYR A 141 14.85 -6.61 9.47
N ARG A 142 14.24 -6.20 10.59
CA ARG A 142 13.07 -6.87 11.14
C ARG A 142 11.79 -6.47 10.40
N SER A 143 11.04 -7.47 10.01
CA SER A 143 9.81 -7.29 9.23
C SER A 143 8.67 -8.09 9.85
N THR A 144 7.44 -7.58 9.75
CA THR A 144 6.22 -8.31 10.15
C THR A 144 5.86 -9.41 9.14
N CYS A 145 6.46 -9.40 7.96
CA CYS A 145 6.31 -10.44 6.95
C CYS A 145 7.59 -10.58 6.09
N GLN A 146 8.08 -11.80 5.92
CA GLN A 146 9.26 -12.16 5.12
C GLN A 146 9.06 -13.54 4.52
N PRO A 147 9.56 -13.85 3.31
CA PRO A 147 9.99 -12.97 2.23
C PRO A 147 8.81 -12.29 1.51
N LEU A 148 9.05 -11.54 0.42
CA LEU A 148 8.01 -10.81 -0.34
C LEU A 148 6.78 -11.68 -0.65
N ILE A 149 6.99 -12.91 -1.11
CA ILE A 149 5.89 -13.82 -1.44
C ILE A 149 4.98 -14.12 -0.22
N ALA A 150 5.50 -14.09 1.00
CA ALA A 150 4.70 -14.25 2.21
C ALA A 150 3.86 -12.99 2.49
N CYS A 151 4.45 -11.79 2.35
CA CYS A 151 3.73 -10.53 2.47
C CYS A 151 2.57 -10.46 1.46
N LEU A 152 2.85 -10.75 0.20
CA LEU A 152 1.83 -10.75 -0.86
C LEU A 152 0.71 -11.77 -0.59
N LYS A 153 1.02 -12.94 -0.05
CA LYS A 153 0.00 -13.94 0.34
C LYS A 153 -0.90 -13.45 1.49
N ILE A 154 -0.36 -12.70 2.46
CA ILE A 154 -1.16 -12.07 3.52
C ILE A 154 -2.16 -11.10 2.91
N VAL A 155 -1.68 -10.18 2.06
CA VAL A 155 -2.54 -9.19 1.38
C VAL A 155 -3.60 -9.88 0.53
N ARG A 156 -3.23 -10.87 -0.27
CA ARG A 156 -4.19 -11.60 -1.10
C ARG A 156 -5.22 -12.36 -0.28
N LYS A 157 -4.81 -12.99 0.82
CA LYS A 157 -5.74 -13.68 1.73
C LYS A 157 -6.79 -12.71 2.27
N TRP A 158 -6.35 -11.54 2.73
CA TRP A 158 -7.24 -10.50 3.20
C TRP A 158 -8.17 -9.99 2.09
N SER A 159 -7.62 -9.65 0.91
CA SER A 159 -8.38 -9.19 -0.26
C SER A 159 -9.50 -10.16 -0.66
N ARG A 160 -9.21 -11.45 -0.68
CA ARG A 160 -10.22 -12.48 -1.01
C ARG A 160 -11.29 -12.67 0.06
N ALA A 161 -10.98 -12.36 1.31
CA ALA A 161 -11.96 -12.36 2.40
C ALA A 161 -12.88 -11.12 2.36
N HIS A 162 -12.45 -10.04 1.67
CA HIS A 162 -13.17 -8.77 1.54
C HIS A 162 -13.34 -8.41 0.04
N PRO A 163 -14.15 -9.14 -0.74
CA PRO A 163 -14.14 -9.06 -2.21
C PRO A 163 -14.59 -7.70 -2.78
N HIS A 164 -15.18 -6.85 -1.97
CA HIS A 164 -15.67 -5.53 -2.36
C HIS A 164 -14.77 -4.37 -1.88
N HIS A 165 -13.59 -4.68 -1.30
CA HIS A 165 -12.67 -3.65 -0.83
C HIS A 165 -12.28 -2.66 -1.94
N LEU A 166 -12.01 -1.40 -1.58
CA LEU A 166 -11.40 -0.42 -2.48
C LEU A 166 -10.03 -0.90 -2.97
N PRO A 167 -9.55 -0.44 -4.13
CA PRO A 167 -8.25 -0.85 -4.64
C PRO A 167 -7.16 -0.76 -3.57
N ILE A 168 -6.35 -1.83 -3.43
CA ILE A 168 -5.16 -1.81 -2.57
C ILE A 168 -3.96 -1.47 -3.44
N TYR A 169 -3.25 -0.41 -3.09
CA TYR A 169 -2.00 -0.03 -3.74
C TYR A 169 -0.83 -0.65 -2.99
N ILE A 170 0.03 -1.36 -3.72
CA ILE A 170 1.25 -1.98 -3.18
C ILE A 170 2.43 -1.25 -3.82
N LEU A 171 3.04 -0.36 -3.05
CA LEU A 171 4.23 0.36 -3.44
C LEU A 171 5.46 -0.51 -3.15
N LEU A 172 6.33 -0.65 -4.14
CA LEU A 172 7.55 -1.43 -4.05
C LEU A 172 8.76 -0.50 -4.12
N GLU A 173 9.46 -0.35 -2.99
CA GLU A 173 10.76 0.32 -2.96
C GLU A 173 11.87 -0.68 -3.28
N THR A 174 12.56 -0.48 -4.40
CA THR A 174 13.64 -1.36 -4.86
C THR A 174 14.97 -0.98 -4.19
N LYS A 175 15.39 -1.76 -3.22
CA LYS A 175 16.62 -1.51 -2.44
C LYS A 175 17.83 -2.09 -3.17
N GLN A 176 18.66 -1.22 -3.74
CA GLN A 176 19.86 -1.60 -4.48
C GLN A 176 21.11 -0.77 -4.15
N THR A 177 21.03 0.07 -3.10
CA THR A 177 22.13 0.90 -2.66
C THR A 177 22.90 0.21 -1.55
N ASP A 178 24.21 0.03 -1.76
CA ASP A 178 25.08 -0.52 -0.73
C ASP A 178 25.29 0.49 0.40
N LEU A 179 25.32 0.01 1.63
CA LEU A 179 25.69 0.86 2.76
C LEU A 179 27.19 1.22 2.70
N PRO A 180 27.56 2.37 3.30
CA PRO A 180 28.95 2.75 3.44
C PRO A 180 29.80 1.65 4.10
N PRO A 181 31.07 1.44 3.69
CA PRO A 181 31.91 0.30 4.11
C PRO A 181 32.06 0.12 5.62
N GLN A 182 31.95 1.20 6.41
CA GLN A 182 32.04 1.15 7.87
C GLN A 182 30.90 0.35 8.55
N TYR A 183 29.82 0.06 7.83
CA TYR A 183 28.73 -0.78 8.35
C TYR A 183 28.96 -2.27 8.14
N HIS A 184 29.96 -2.64 7.31
CA HIS A 184 30.27 -4.05 6.96
C HIS A 184 29.05 -4.85 6.53
N ALA A 185 28.06 -4.16 5.92
CA ALA A 185 26.80 -4.74 5.52
C ALA A 185 26.95 -5.58 4.24
N GLN A 186 25.97 -6.47 4.03
CA GLN A 186 25.86 -7.24 2.79
C GLN A 186 25.65 -6.30 1.59
N THR A 187 26.33 -6.60 0.48
CA THR A 187 26.11 -5.89 -0.78
C THR A 187 24.77 -6.25 -1.37
N THR A 188 24.14 -5.30 -2.03
CA THR A 188 22.84 -5.48 -2.65
C THR A 188 22.94 -6.02 -4.09
N GLU A 189 21.97 -6.82 -4.52
CA GLU A 189 21.81 -7.13 -5.93
C GLU A 189 21.12 -5.95 -6.65
N LYS A 190 21.58 -5.66 -7.88
CA LYS A 190 21.01 -4.57 -8.66
C LYS A 190 19.74 -4.99 -9.39
N PHE A 191 18.80 -4.05 -9.52
CA PHE A 191 17.58 -4.26 -10.29
C PHE A 191 17.86 -4.03 -11.78
N THR A 192 18.07 -5.13 -12.48
CA THR A 192 18.18 -5.19 -13.95
C THR A 192 16.84 -5.55 -14.57
N SER A 193 16.71 -5.50 -15.91
CA SER A 193 15.50 -5.97 -16.60
C SER A 193 15.16 -7.42 -16.22
N SER A 194 16.13 -8.31 -16.12
CA SER A 194 15.91 -9.70 -15.70
C SER A 194 15.50 -9.84 -14.23
N THR A 195 16.00 -8.97 -13.35
CA THR A 195 15.57 -8.91 -11.93
C THR A 195 14.10 -8.49 -11.85
N PHE A 196 13.69 -7.51 -12.66
CA PHE A 196 12.27 -7.12 -12.75
C PHE A 196 11.38 -8.21 -13.34
N ASP A 197 11.86 -8.97 -14.33
CA ASP A 197 11.11 -10.12 -14.85
C ASP A 197 10.91 -11.20 -13.77
N ALA A 198 11.93 -11.44 -12.94
CA ALA A 198 11.82 -12.34 -11.79
C ALA A 198 10.84 -11.82 -10.71
N LEU A 199 10.85 -10.50 -10.45
CA LEU A 199 9.91 -9.84 -9.52
C LEU A 199 8.47 -10.01 -10.00
N GLU A 200 8.19 -9.69 -11.26
CA GLU A 200 6.85 -9.91 -11.83
C GLU A 200 6.42 -11.37 -11.80
N ALA A 201 7.34 -12.30 -12.07
CA ALA A 201 7.05 -13.72 -11.97
C ALA A 201 6.68 -14.12 -10.53
N GLU A 202 7.32 -13.56 -9.51
CA GLU A 202 6.98 -13.79 -8.11
C GLU A 202 5.61 -13.19 -7.75
N ILE A 203 5.31 -11.97 -8.20
CA ILE A 203 4.00 -11.33 -8.01
C ILE A 203 2.89 -12.16 -8.68
N ARG A 204 3.09 -12.58 -9.94
CA ARG A 204 2.10 -13.37 -10.71
C ARG A 204 1.84 -14.74 -10.10
N ARG A 205 2.78 -15.33 -9.36
CA ARG A 205 2.53 -16.58 -8.60
C ARG A 205 1.51 -16.37 -7.47
N VAL A 206 1.37 -15.15 -6.98
CA VAL A 206 0.40 -14.81 -5.92
C VAL A 206 -0.87 -14.21 -6.51
N PHE A 207 -0.77 -13.18 -7.34
CA PHE A 207 -1.92 -12.45 -7.90
C PHE A 207 -2.13 -12.80 -9.38
N PRO A 208 -3.22 -13.50 -9.73
CA PRO A 208 -3.57 -13.71 -11.12
C PRO A 208 -4.02 -12.39 -11.78
N PRO A 209 -3.95 -12.25 -13.12
CA PRO A 209 -4.26 -10.99 -13.83
C PRO A 209 -5.63 -10.39 -13.49
N ARG A 210 -6.63 -11.20 -13.20
CA ARG A 210 -7.99 -10.74 -12.85
C ARG A 210 -8.08 -10.05 -11.49
N GLU A 211 -7.10 -10.28 -10.60
CA GLU A 211 -7.02 -9.68 -9.27
C GLU A 211 -6.12 -8.42 -9.25
N MET A 212 -5.63 -7.99 -10.40
CA MET A 212 -4.76 -6.81 -10.54
C MET A 212 -5.37 -5.77 -11.48
N ILE A 213 -4.98 -4.51 -11.31
CA ILE A 213 -5.11 -3.44 -12.29
C ILE A 213 -3.72 -3.17 -12.84
N THR A 214 -3.55 -3.30 -14.15
CA THR A 214 -2.26 -3.20 -14.83
C THR A 214 -2.17 -1.96 -15.71
N PRO A 215 -0.96 -1.49 -16.08
CA PRO A 215 -0.79 -0.41 -17.04
C PRO A 215 -1.54 -0.63 -18.35
N ASP A 216 -1.54 -1.84 -18.91
CA ASP A 216 -2.27 -2.16 -20.13
C ASP A 216 -3.79 -1.95 -20.04
N GLN A 217 -4.37 -2.27 -18.86
CA GLN A 217 -5.81 -2.05 -18.64
C GLN A 217 -6.14 -0.55 -18.56
N VAL A 218 -5.25 0.26 -17.98
CA VAL A 218 -5.40 1.73 -17.91
C VAL A 218 -5.13 2.36 -19.27
N ARG A 219 -4.08 1.94 -19.96
CA ARG A 219 -3.76 2.43 -21.31
C ARG A 219 -4.89 2.14 -22.31
N GLY A 220 -5.46 0.95 -22.25
CA GLY A 220 -6.54 0.57 -23.17
C GLY A 220 -6.13 0.73 -24.64
N ARG A 221 -6.88 1.52 -25.39
CA ARG A 221 -6.65 1.77 -26.81
C ARG A 221 -5.75 2.97 -27.12
N PHE A 222 -5.29 3.68 -26.09
CA PHE A 222 -4.41 4.84 -26.29
C PHE A 222 -2.99 4.39 -26.67
N GLU A 223 -2.28 5.25 -27.38
CA GLU A 223 -0.91 4.98 -27.80
C GLU A 223 0.03 4.90 -26.60
N THR A 224 -0.14 5.81 -25.65
CA THR A 224 0.66 5.84 -24.42
C THR A 224 -0.22 5.77 -23.17
N LEU A 225 0.38 5.31 -22.05
CA LEU A 225 -0.28 5.26 -20.76
C LEU A 225 -0.62 6.68 -20.28
N GLU A 226 0.28 7.65 -20.52
CA GLU A 226 0.03 9.05 -20.16
C GLU A 226 -1.17 9.63 -20.90
N GLN A 227 -1.27 9.42 -22.23
CA GLN A 227 -2.45 9.88 -22.99
C GLN A 227 -3.76 9.34 -22.40
N ALA A 228 -3.76 8.07 -21.99
CA ALA A 228 -4.92 7.46 -21.34
C ALA A 228 -5.29 8.16 -20.04
N VAL A 229 -4.31 8.42 -19.19
CA VAL A 229 -4.48 9.07 -17.89
C VAL A 229 -4.98 10.51 -18.06
N LEU A 230 -4.36 11.29 -18.95
CA LEU A 230 -4.79 12.66 -19.29
C LEU A 230 -6.20 12.70 -19.90
N SER A 231 -6.65 11.59 -20.49
CA SER A 231 -8.02 11.39 -21.00
C SER A 231 -8.98 10.79 -19.96
N ASN A 232 -8.59 10.76 -18.68
CA ASN A 232 -9.35 10.19 -17.58
C ASN A 232 -9.77 8.72 -17.79
N ASN A 233 -8.87 7.89 -18.34
CA ASN A 233 -9.15 6.48 -18.66
C ASN A 233 -8.85 5.51 -17.49
N TRP A 234 -8.78 6.00 -16.25
CA TRP A 234 -8.70 5.14 -15.07
C TRP A 234 -9.93 4.24 -14.97
N PRO A 235 -9.81 2.99 -14.48
CA PRO A 235 -10.97 2.15 -14.17
C PRO A 235 -11.94 2.83 -13.21
N THR A 236 -13.23 2.53 -13.33
CA THR A 236 -14.21 2.91 -12.32
C THR A 236 -13.98 2.14 -11.02
N LEU A 237 -14.47 2.65 -9.89
CA LEU A 237 -14.39 1.94 -8.61
C LEU A 237 -15.08 0.57 -8.69
N ALA A 238 -16.21 0.46 -9.39
CA ALA A 238 -16.87 -0.84 -9.65
C ALA A 238 -15.92 -1.85 -10.31
N ALA A 239 -15.14 -1.40 -11.29
CA ALA A 239 -14.17 -2.26 -11.99
C ALA A 239 -12.88 -2.51 -11.17
N ALA A 240 -12.59 -1.65 -10.19
CA ALA A 240 -11.36 -1.66 -9.40
C ALA A 240 -11.49 -2.37 -8.04
N ARG A 241 -12.71 -2.48 -7.50
CA ARG A 241 -12.96 -3.19 -6.22
C ARG A 241 -12.44 -4.63 -6.27
N GLY A 242 -11.93 -5.10 -5.13
CA GLY A 242 -11.36 -6.44 -4.98
C GLY A 242 -10.03 -6.66 -5.69
N LYS A 243 -9.38 -5.60 -6.19
CA LYS A 243 -8.10 -5.71 -6.93
C LYS A 243 -6.97 -4.96 -6.26
N VAL A 244 -5.75 -5.33 -6.66
CA VAL A 244 -4.51 -4.67 -6.24
C VAL A 244 -3.87 -3.93 -7.40
N VAL A 245 -3.08 -2.90 -7.08
CA VAL A 245 -2.29 -2.08 -8.01
C VAL A 245 -0.86 -2.08 -7.53
N PHE A 246 0.10 -2.47 -8.36
CA PHE A 246 1.51 -2.40 -8.01
C PHE A 246 2.11 -1.09 -8.52
N LEU A 247 2.83 -0.40 -7.65
CA LEU A 247 3.50 0.86 -7.91
C LEU A 247 5.00 0.71 -7.63
N MET A 248 5.84 1.43 -8.33
CA MET A 248 7.28 1.51 -8.11
C MET A 248 7.61 2.84 -7.43
N ASP A 249 8.43 2.79 -6.38
CA ASP A 249 8.86 4.00 -5.65
C ASP A 249 9.94 4.78 -6.45
N GLN A 250 11.06 4.12 -6.77
CA GLN A 250 12.22 4.80 -7.36
C GLN A 250 12.04 5.10 -8.85
N ARG A 251 12.42 6.33 -9.25
CA ARG A 251 12.46 6.75 -10.66
C ARG A 251 13.68 6.22 -11.41
N ASP A 252 14.82 6.14 -10.76
CA ASP A 252 16.11 5.81 -11.36
C ASP A 252 16.17 4.39 -11.93
N VAL A 253 15.35 3.47 -11.44
CA VAL A 253 15.23 2.09 -11.96
C VAL A 253 14.18 1.95 -13.07
N GLY A 254 13.38 2.99 -13.33
CA GLY A 254 12.36 3.00 -14.38
C GLY A 254 12.89 2.59 -15.75
N PRO A 255 14.02 3.12 -16.24
CA PRO A 255 14.58 2.75 -17.53
C PRO A 255 14.87 1.24 -17.70
N GLN A 256 15.33 0.56 -16.64
CA GLN A 256 15.58 -0.89 -16.65
C GLN A 256 14.27 -1.67 -16.75
N TYR A 257 13.22 -1.19 -16.09
CA TYR A 257 11.91 -1.81 -16.13
C TYR A 257 11.18 -1.60 -17.46
N LEU A 258 11.37 -0.44 -18.09
CA LEU A 258 10.79 -0.08 -19.40
C LEU A 258 11.49 -0.75 -20.58
N ALA A 259 12.71 -1.30 -20.40
CA ALA A 259 13.50 -1.85 -21.50
C ALA A 259 12.72 -2.94 -22.26
N GLY A 260 12.40 -2.69 -23.54
CA GLY A 260 11.58 -3.59 -24.36
C GLY A 260 10.06 -3.46 -24.16
N HIS A 261 9.61 -2.59 -23.25
CA HIS A 261 8.21 -2.43 -22.87
C HIS A 261 7.72 -0.97 -22.99
N PRO A 262 7.64 -0.41 -24.19
CA PRO A 262 7.25 0.99 -24.35
C PRO A 262 5.90 1.27 -23.68
N SER A 263 5.83 2.35 -22.91
CA SER A 263 4.62 2.73 -22.17
C SER A 263 4.07 1.59 -21.28
N LEU A 264 4.98 0.80 -20.68
CA LEU A 264 4.68 -0.35 -19.81
C LEU A 264 3.89 -1.49 -20.48
N ALA A 265 3.99 -1.64 -21.81
CA ALA A 265 3.30 -2.70 -22.53
C ALA A 265 3.69 -4.10 -21.97
N GLY A 266 2.70 -4.86 -21.49
CA GLY A 266 2.88 -6.20 -20.89
C GLY A 266 3.39 -6.20 -19.45
N ARG A 267 3.79 -5.06 -18.87
CA ARG A 267 4.21 -4.90 -17.48
C ARG A 267 3.01 -4.82 -16.52
N ILE A 268 3.25 -5.08 -15.22
CA ILE A 268 2.20 -5.05 -14.18
C ILE A 268 2.40 -3.98 -13.11
N ILE A 269 3.58 -3.36 -13.04
CA ILE A 269 3.92 -2.32 -12.07
C ILE A 269 3.87 -0.97 -12.78
N PHE A 270 3.20 0.02 -12.18
CA PHE A 270 3.26 1.41 -12.63
C PHE A 270 4.54 2.05 -12.13
N THR A 271 5.29 2.67 -13.01
CA THR A 271 6.51 3.41 -12.69
C THR A 271 6.19 4.73 -11.99
N ASN A 272 7.03 5.15 -11.03
CA ASN A 272 7.10 6.53 -10.58
C ASN A 272 7.80 7.35 -11.68
N ALA A 273 7.02 7.90 -12.60
CA ALA A 273 7.54 8.58 -13.78
C ALA A 273 7.32 10.10 -13.72
N GLU A 274 8.16 10.84 -14.44
CA GLU A 274 7.96 12.28 -14.60
C GLU A 274 6.76 12.55 -15.52
N PRO A 275 5.87 13.50 -15.15
CA PRO A 275 4.81 13.97 -16.03
C PRO A 275 5.35 14.38 -17.40
N GLY A 276 4.73 13.90 -18.48
CA GLY A 276 5.21 14.07 -19.86
C GLY A 276 5.91 12.84 -20.44
N GLN A 277 6.26 11.86 -19.62
CA GLN A 277 6.80 10.58 -20.10
C GLN A 277 5.66 9.63 -20.51
N SER A 278 5.89 8.83 -21.54
CA SER A 278 4.86 7.95 -22.11
C SER A 278 4.29 6.90 -21.15
N ASP A 279 5.03 6.55 -20.11
CA ASP A 279 4.67 5.61 -19.05
C ASP A 279 4.09 6.27 -17.80
N CYS A 280 4.02 7.61 -17.75
CA CYS A 280 3.57 8.31 -16.56
C CYS A 280 2.06 8.19 -16.36
N ALA A 281 1.68 7.42 -15.34
CA ALA A 281 0.34 7.39 -14.78
C ALA A 281 0.37 7.67 -13.28
N PHE A 282 1.47 7.31 -12.63
CA PHE A 282 1.75 7.46 -11.23
C PHE A 282 3.02 8.29 -11.03
N THR A 283 3.00 9.17 -10.01
CA THR A 283 4.16 9.95 -9.59
C THR A 283 4.13 10.18 -8.07
N GLU A 284 5.29 10.31 -7.46
CA GLU A 284 5.45 10.68 -6.06
C GLU A 284 5.90 12.13 -5.93
N GLU A 285 5.20 12.86 -5.05
CA GLU A 285 5.49 14.23 -4.68
C GLU A 285 5.55 14.35 -3.16
N ASN A 286 6.56 13.71 -2.57
CA ASN A 286 6.68 13.56 -1.11
C ASN A 286 6.89 14.89 -0.35
N ASP A 287 7.52 15.87 -0.99
CA ASP A 287 7.76 17.22 -0.47
C ASP A 287 7.10 18.30 -1.34
N GLY A 288 6.13 17.90 -2.18
CA GLY A 288 5.41 18.81 -3.06
C GLY A 288 4.53 19.80 -2.30
N THR A 289 4.36 20.99 -2.87
CA THR A 289 3.38 21.96 -2.36
C THR A 289 1.95 21.53 -2.70
N GLU A 290 0.96 22.05 -1.96
CA GLU A 290 -0.45 21.80 -2.23
C GLU A 290 -0.81 22.10 -3.68
N ASP A 291 -0.42 23.27 -4.21
CA ASP A 291 -0.71 23.69 -5.59
C ASP A 291 -0.06 22.80 -6.65
N ALA A 292 1.21 22.40 -6.44
CA ALA A 292 1.92 21.54 -7.37
C ALA A 292 1.26 20.14 -7.48
N ILE A 293 0.94 19.55 -6.34
CA ILE A 293 0.24 18.26 -6.27
C ILE A 293 -1.16 18.38 -6.90
N ALA A 294 -1.92 19.41 -6.52
CA ALA A 294 -3.26 19.64 -7.06
C ALA A 294 -3.26 19.82 -8.60
N ALA A 295 -2.21 20.44 -9.15
CA ALA A 295 -2.06 20.58 -10.60
C ALA A 295 -1.90 19.23 -11.31
N LEU A 296 -1.16 18.28 -10.72
CA LEU A 296 -1.00 16.92 -11.25
C LEU A 296 -2.31 16.13 -11.14
N VAL A 297 -2.98 16.22 -10.00
CA VAL A 297 -4.26 15.56 -9.75
C VAL A 297 -5.33 16.03 -10.74
N ARG A 298 -5.41 17.34 -11.04
CA ARG A 298 -6.34 17.88 -12.06
C ARG A 298 -6.07 17.36 -13.45
N LYS A 299 -4.82 17.04 -13.77
CA LYS A 299 -4.44 16.43 -15.05
C LYS A 299 -4.82 14.96 -15.15
N GLY A 300 -5.13 14.31 -14.01
CA GLY A 300 -5.54 12.90 -13.94
C GLY A 300 -4.48 11.93 -13.46
N TYR A 301 -3.27 12.38 -13.13
CA TYR A 301 -2.23 11.52 -12.56
C TYR A 301 -2.66 10.97 -11.20
N LEU A 302 -2.22 9.75 -10.89
CA LEU A 302 -2.26 9.19 -9.55
C LEU A 302 -1.03 9.70 -8.79
N VAL A 303 -1.25 10.39 -7.68
CA VAL A 303 -0.18 11.03 -6.90
C VAL A 303 -0.13 10.44 -5.50
N ARG A 304 1.08 10.06 -5.06
CA ARG A 304 1.38 9.74 -3.66
C ARG A 304 2.16 10.89 -3.03
N THR A 305 1.86 11.20 -1.77
CA THR A 305 2.63 12.14 -0.96
C THR A 305 2.79 11.63 0.47
N ARG A 306 3.76 12.15 1.22
CA ARG A 306 4.02 11.84 2.62
C ARG A 306 3.41 12.90 3.55
N THR A 307 2.76 12.45 4.62
CA THR A 307 2.20 13.31 5.68
C THR A 307 3.18 13.55 6.83
N ASP A 308 4.19 12.71 6.95
CA ASP A 308 5.23 12.74 7.99
C ASP A 308 6.52 12.05 7.49
N ALA A 309 7.63 12.27 8.20
CA ALA A 309 8.92 11.64 7.91
C ALA A 309 9.81 11.59 9.16
N ASP A 310 10.64 10.56 9.28
CA ASP A 310 11.67 10.40 10.31
C ASP A 310 11.13 10.56 11.74
N THR A 311 9.87 10.22 11.99
CA THR A 311 9.15 10.41 13.25
C THR A 311 9.01 11.87 13.74
N LYS A 312 9.49 12.87 12.99
CA LYS A 312 9.55 14.28 13.41
C LYS A 312 8.19 14.85 13.73
N GLN A 313 7.23 14.72 12.80
CA GLN A 313 5.87 15.21 12.98
C GLN A 313 5.15 14.48 14.12
N GLY A 314 5.32 13.15 14.18
CA GLY A 314 4.78 12.33 15.26
C GLY A 314 5.27 12.74 16.64
N ARG A 315 6.57 13.05 16.79
CA ARG A 315 7.14 13.50 18.07
C ARG A 315 6.70 14.89 18.46
N ALA A 316 6.63 15.81 17.49
CA ALA A 316 6.29 17.23 17.73
C ALA A 316 4.78 17.49 17.76
N ASN A 317 3.94 16.52 17.39
CA ASN A 317 2.53 16.74 17.07
C ASN A 317 2.33 17.84 16.01
N ASP A 318 3.25 17.90 15.03
CA ASP A 318 3.18 18.89 13.96
C ASP A 318 2.29 18.36 12.83
N THR A 319 1.17 19.02 12.62
CA THR A 319 0.17 18.63 11.62
C THR A 319 0.30 19.37 10.30
N ALA A 320 1.19 20.34 10.16
CA ALA A 320 1.25 21.23 8.99
C ALA A 320 1.42 20.43 7.67
N ARG A 321 2.38 19.50 7.63
CA ARG A 321 2.61 18.65 6.45
C ARG A 321 1.42 17.77 6.14
N ARG A 322 0.80 17.18 7.16
CA ARG A 322 -0.42 16.36 7.03
C ARG A 322 -1.57 17.16 6.42
N ASP A 323 -1.78 18.37 6.92
CA ASP A 323 -2.91 19.22 6.52
C ASP A 323 -2.73 19.68 5.06
N VAL A 324 -1.50 20.02 4.64
CA VAL A 324 -1.14 20.27 3.23
C VAL A 324 -1.41 19.02 2.36
N ALA A 325 -0.94 17.86 2.79
CA ALA A 325 -1.14 16.61 2.04
C ALA A 325 -2.64 16.28 1.87
N LEU A 326 -3.44 16.45 2.92
CA LEU A 326 -4.89 16.28 2.88
C LEU A 326 -5.57 17.23 1.90
N ALA A 327 -5.16 18.51 1.86
CA ALA A 327 -5.75 19.54 0.99
C ALA A 327 -5.33 19.39 -0.47
N SER A 328 -4.13 18.88 -0.75
CA SER A 328 -3.51 18.82 -2.07
C SER A 328 -4.27 17.95 -3.09
N GLY A 329 -5.08 17.02 -2.60
CA GLY A 329 -5.78 16.05 -3.46
C GLY A 329 -4.93 14.87 -3.91
N ALA A 330 -3.68 14.69 -3.43
CA ALA A 330 -2.96 13.44 -3.65
C ALA A 330 -3.87 12.25 -3.26
N GLN A 331 -3.98 11.27 -4.13
CA GLN A 331 -4.87 10.14 -3.90
C GLN A 331 -4.36 9.22 -2.78
N ILE A 332 -3.04 9.13 -2.62
CA ILE A 332 -2.40 8.28 -1.63
C ILE A 332 -1.66 9.17 -0.63
N LEU A 333 -2.10 9.12 0.63
CA LEU A 333 -1.50 9.84 1.76
C LEU A 333 -0.74 8.83 2.63
N SER A 334 0.57 8.76 2.47
CA SER A 334 1.43 7.80 3.17
C SER A 334 1.91 8.35 4.51
N THR A 335 1.84 7.54 5.57
CA THR A 335 2.17 7.93 6.96
C THR A 335 2.84 6.80 7.72
N ASP A 336 3.64 7.14 8.74
CA ASP A 336 4.09 6.20 9.77
C ASP A 336 3.02 6.02 10.88
N TYR A 337 1.96 6.85 10.89
CA TYR A 337 0.98 6.94 11.98
C TYR A 337 -0.47 6.95 11.45
N PRO A 338 -0.97 5.84 10.87
CA PRO A 338 -2.39 5.75 10.55
C PRO A 338 -3.24 5.81 11.83
N ALA A 339 -4.53 6.12 11.73
CA ALA A 339 -5.41 6.30 12.89
C ALA A 339 -5.39 5.15 13.89
N SER A 340 -5.16 3.92 13.41
CA SER A 340 -5.05 2.71 14.25
C SER A 340 -3.72 2.56 14.97
N GLU A 341 -2.72 3.37 14.63
CA GLU A 341 -1.34 3.32 15.13
C GLU A 341 -0.80 4.75 15.39
N PRO A 342 -1.41 5.50 16.33
CA PRO A 342 -1.00 6.87 16.61
C PRO A 342 0.40 6.92 17.23
N ALA A 343 1.11 8.03 16.99
CA ALA A 343 2.43 8.28 17.56
C ALA A 343 2.37 8.22 19.10
N GLN A 344 3.19 7.37 19.69
CA GLN A 344 3.19 7.09 21.13
C GLN A 344 3.53 8.31 22.01
N TRP A 345 4.20 9.33 21.46
CA TRP A 345 4.65 10.50 22.20
C TRP A 345 3.61 11.61 22.29
N SER A 346 2.75 11.75 21.28
CA SER A 346 1.88 12.89 21.11
C SER A 346 0.43 12.56 20.77
N GLY A 347 0.21 11.30 20.33
CA GLY A 347 -1.08 10.90 19.76
C GLY A 347 -1.29 11.40 18.32
N TYR A 348 -0.26 11.98 17.66
CA TYR A 348 -0.33 12.34 16.24
C TYR A 348 -0.79 11.14 15.42
N ALA A 349 -1.75 11.38 14.54
CA ALA A 349 -2.25 10.38 13.61
C ALA A 349 -2.78 11.01 12.33
N VAL A 350 -2.85 10.20 11.28
CA VAL A 350 -3.45 10.57 10.00
C VAL A 350 -4.72 9.77 9.80
N SER A 351 -5.82 10.47 9.58
CA SER A 351 -7.15 9.87 9.36
C SER A 351 -7.96 10.71 8.39
N LEU A 352 -8.91 10.06 7.76
CA LEU A 352 -9.97 10.73 7.01
C LEU A 352 -11.17 11.03 7.94
N PRO A 353 -12.04 12.01 7.58
CA PRO A 353 -13.19 12.35 8.39
C PRO A 353 -14.07 11.12 8.71
N HIS A 354 -14.58 11.07 9.95
CA HIS A 354 -15.48 9.99 10.44
C HIS A 354 -14.87 8.57 10.36
N GLY A 355 -13.55 8.43 10.28
CA GLY A 355 -12.89 7.12 10.17
C GLY A 355 -13.15 6.42 8.84
N ALA A 356 -13.45 7.18 7.80
CA ALA A 356 -13.68 6.64 6.47
C ALA A 356 -12.42 5.98 5.89
N VAL A 357 -12.60 4.92 5.10
CA VAL A 357 -11.52 4.20 4.40
C VAL A 357 -10.98 5.04 3.23
N ALA A 358 -11.86 5.84 2.62
CA ALA A 358 -11.53 6.81 1.58
C ALA A 358 -12.42 8.03 1.71
N ARG A 359 -12.15 9.06 0.92
CA ARG A 359 -13.06 10.19 0.72
C ARG A 359 -13.05 10.62 -0.74
N CYS A 360 -14.05 11.38 -1.13
CA CYS A 360 -14.04 12.09 -2.40
C CYS A 360 -12.77 12.95 -2.48
N ASN A 361 -12.07 12.84 -3.60
CA ASN A 361 -10.88 13.66 -3.79
C ASN A 361 -11.26 15.15 -3.84
N PRO A 362 -10.64 16.00 -2.99
CA PRO A 362 -11.04 17.41 -2.90
C PRO A 362 -10.73 18.22 -4.17
N VAL A 363 -9.96 17.68 -5.11
CA VAL A 363 -9.49 18.40 -6.30
C VAL A 363 -10.18 17.94 -7.58
N ASN A 364 -10.44 16.64 -7.76
CA ASN A 364 -10.91 16.10 -9.05
C ASN A 364 -12.13 15.19 -8.97
N SER A 365 -12.75 15.01 -7.79
CA SER A 365 -14.00 14.27 -7.73
C SER A 365 -15.17 15.07 -8.32
N PRO A 366 -16.15 14.40 -8.94
CA PRO A 366 -17.34 15.07 -9.43
C PRO A 366 -18.22 15.58 -8.28
N PRO A 367 -19.05 16.65 -8.50
CA PRO A 367 -19.91 17.21 -7.44
C PRO A 367 -20.88 16.21 -6.81
N ALA A 368 -21.23 15.14 -7.51
CA ALA A 368 -22.13 14.09 -7.01
C ALA A 368 -21.45 13.09 -6.07
N CYS A 369 -20.15 13.18 -5.86
CA CYS A 369 -19.43 12.30 -4.94
C CYS A 369 -19.88 12.56 -3.49
N SER A 370 -20.17 11.49 -2.73
CA SER A 370 -20.53 11.57 -1.31
C SER A 370 -19.53 10.78 -0.45
N ASN A 371 -18.99 11.44 0.59
CA ASN A 371 -18.08 10.79 1.53
C ASN A 371 -18.75 9.69 2.37
N GLU A 372 -20.07 9.71 2.49
CA GLU A 372 -20.83 8.70 3.23
C GLU A 372 -20.67 7.29 2.62
N ASN A 373 -20.36 7.22 1.32
CA ASN A 373 -20.16 5.96 0.60
C ASN A 373 -18.87 5.24 0.99
N PHE A 374 -17.95 5.88 1.72
CA PHE A 374 -16.62 5.34 2.06
C PHE A 374 -16.44 5.06 3.55
N LEU A 375 -17.53 5.00 4.31
CA LEU A 375 -17.46 4.61 5.72
C LEU A 375 -17.01 3.16 5.84
N ALA A 376 -16.25 2.84 6.88
CA ALA A 376 -15.61 1.53 7.07
C ALA A 376 -16.60 0.34 7.05
N SER A 377 -17.86 0.56 7.43
CA SER A 377 -18.91 -0.46 7.40
C SER A 377 -19.37 -0.87 5.99
N GLN A 378 -19.00 -0.13 4.97
CA GLN A 378 -19.39 -0.39 3.57
C GLN A 378 -18.30 -1.03 2.71
N ASP A 379 -17.08 -1.13 3.25
CA ASP A 379 -15.92 -1.67 2.55
C ASP A 379 -15.58 -3.13 2.96
N GLN A 380 -16.54 -3.81 3.59
CA GLN A 380 -16.40 -5.20 4.07
C GLN A 380 -16.94 -6.22 3.07
#